data_7c69ced5d35c1c18d4653ccaffd01e24
#
_entry.id   7c69ced5d35c1c18d4653ccaffd01e24
#
_cell.length_a   1.000
_cell.length_b   1.000
_cell.length_c   1.000
_cell.angle_alpha   90.00
_cell.angle_beta   90.00
_cell.angle_gamma   90.00
#
_symmetry.space_group_name_H-M   'P 1'
#
loop_
_entity.id
_entity.type
_entity.pdbx_description
1 polymer ?
#
loop_
_entity_poly.entity_id
_entity_poly.type
_entity_poly.pdbx_seq_one_letter_code
_entity_poly.pdbx_strand_id
1 'polypeptide(L)'
;AQALAGSIVKFAVHLLENPGTLPEAVLSRIAHKHTALGIVEEQYPIVYENLFWAIGEVLGDAVTPAVADAWTEVYWLMADALIKIEKGLYSQQANDRMWTDWRVVAKEPTGNAAVTFRFEPADDTPQSRGRAGGYVSVRLKVEDGLRQCRQYSLSEKAGSTTERVITVKLDEGGEVSPMLIQNVEVGDVIELSNPYGDITLEDEDSTAPLVLATAGIGITPAAAILDALAQQGSDRQVLLLHGDASWE
;
A
#
# COMPACT_ATOMS: atom_id res chain seq x y z
N ALA A 1 1.13 -3.04 -16.96
CA ALA A 1 1.78 -2.24 -17.99
C ALA A 1 1.22 -0.80 -18.06
N GLN A 2 -0.09 -0.60 -18.23
CA GLN A 2 -0.68 0.73 -18.41
C GLN A 2 -0.46 1.70 -17.23
N ALA A 3 -0.57 1.22 -15.99
CA ALA A 3 -0.35 2.05 -14.80
C ALA A 3 1.11 2.53 -14.69
N LEU A 4 2.09 1.67 -15.00
CA LEU A 4 3.51 2.01 -14.99
C LEU A 4 3.84 3.08 -16.04
N ALA A 5 3.46 2.85 -17.31
CA ALA A 5 3.67 3.83 -18.37
C ALA A 5 3.00 5.18 -18.04
N GLY A 6 1.75 5.15 -17.54
CA GLY A 6 1.04 6.35 -17.12
C GLY A 6 1.71 7.12 -15.98
N SER A 7 2.37 6.43 -15.06
CA SER A 7 3.11 7.07 -13.95
C SER A 7 4.35 7.82 -14.46
N ILE A 8 5.11 7.21 -15.38
CA ILE A 8 6.31 7.83 -15.96
C ILE A 8 5.93 9.04 -16.82
N VAL A 9 4.86 8.93 -17.62
CA VAL A 9 4.37 10.07 -18.43
C VAL A 9 3.92 11.23 -17.52
N LYS A 10 3.17 10.96 -16.45
CA LYS A 10 2.76 11.99 -15.49
C LYS A 10 3.96 12.65 -14.80
N PHE A 11 4.98 11.87 -14.48
CA PHE A 11 6.21 12.39 -13.91
C PHE A 11 6.93 13.32 -14.91
N ALA A 12 7.07 12.91 -16.18
CA ALA A 12 7.66 13.74 -17.22
C ALA A 12 6.89 15.06 -17.44
N VAL A 13 5.55 15.00 -17.46
CA VAL A 13 4.69 16.20 -17.59
C VAL A 13 4.92 17.14 -16.42
N HIS A 14 4.99 16.60 -15.19
CA HIS A 14 5.28 17.42 -13.99
C HIS A 14 6.62 18.18 -14.11
N LEU A 15 7.67 17.50 -14.57
CA LEU A 15 8.98 18.14 -14.77
C LEU A 15 8.96 19.29 -15.79
N LEU A 16 8.15 19.16 -16.84
CA LEU A 16 7.97 20.20 -17.85
C LEU A 16 7.19 21.40 -17.31
N GLU A 17 6.14 21.13 -16.52
CA GLU A 17 5.26 22.18 -15.96
C GLU A 17 5.87 22.85 -14.73
N ASN A 18 6.73 22.14 -14.00
CA ASN A 18 7.31 22.60 -12.72
C ASN A 18 8.84 22.35 -12.71
N PRO A 19 9.62 23.05 -13.51
CA PRO A 19 11.05 22.83 -13.62
C PRO A 19 11.77 22.92 -12.27
N GLY A 20 12.60 21.92 -11.97
CA GLY A 20 13.40 21.88 -10.74
C GLY A 20 12.68 21.35 -9.49
N THR A 21 11.43 20.89 -9.62
CA THR A 21 10.67 20.27 -8.53
C THR A 21 10.28 18.84 -8.86
N LEU A 22 10.11 18.03 -7.82
CA LEU A 22 9.61 16.65 -7.94
C LEU A 22 8.17 16.56 -7.41
N PRO A 23 7.31 15.67 -7.96
CA PRO A 23 5.95 15.46 -7.47
C PRO A 23 5.96 14.59 -6.19
N GLU A 24 6.38 15.17 -5.06
CA GLU A 24 6.65 14.46 -3.80
C GLU A 24 5.48 13.59 -3.34
N ALA A 25 4.25 14.09 -3.38
CA ALA A 25 3.07 13.32 -2.96
C ALA A 25 2.84 12.07 -3.83
N VAL A 26 3.10 12.18 -5.14
CA VAL A 26 2.97 11.04 -6.06
C VAL A 26 4.08 10.03 -5.83
N LEU A 27 5.32 10.50 -5.68
CA LEU A 27 6.48 9.65 -5.42
C LEU A 27 6.33 8.94 -4.06
N SER A 28 5.91 9.65 -3.01
CA SER A 28 5.65 9.07 -1.70
C SER A 28 4.64 7.93 -1.78
N ARG A 29 3.50 8.14 -2.46
CA ARG A 29 2.48 7.11 -2.65
C ARG A 29 3.01 5.88 -3.37
N ILE A 30 3.77 6.06 -4.43
CA ILE A 30 4.39 4.96 -5.17
C ILE A 30 5.38 4.22 -4.28
N ALA A 31 6.27 4.93 -3.60
CA ALA A 31 7.28 4.33 -2.74
C ALA A 31 6.67 3.52 -1.58
N HIS A 32 5.64 4.04 -0.89
CA HIS A 32 4.92 3.28 0.13
C HIS A 32 4.29 1.99 -0.43
N LYS A 33 3.76 2.03 -1.65
CA LYS A 33 3.22 0.85 -2.31
C LYS A 33 4.31 -0.15 -2.69
N HIS A 34 5.43 0.33 -3.22
CA HIS A 34 6.58 -0.50 -3.58
C HIS A 34 7.16 -1.20 -2.35
N THR A 35 7.41 -0.47 -1.28
CA THR A 35 7.93 -1.04 -0.03
C THR A 35 6.98 -2.08 0.57
N ALA A 36 5.68 -1.83 0.54
CA ALA A 36 4.68 -2.81 0.99
C ALA A 36 4.62 -4.08 0.12
N LEU A 37 5.18 -4.05 -1.08
CA LEU A 37 5.30 -5.21 -1.98
C LEU A 37 6.69 -5.84 -1.94
N GLY A 38 7.63 -5.28 -1.18
CA GLY A 38 9.00 -5.75 -1.08
C GLY A 38 9.85 -5.44 -2.33
N ILE A 39 9.54 -4.33 -3.02
CA ILE A 39 10.34 -3.86 -4.16
C ILE A 39 11.67 -3.32 -3.66
N VAL A 40 12.75 -3.69 -4.34
CA VAL A 40 14.13 -3.30 -4.03
C VAL A 40 14.82 -2.70 -5.25
N GLU A 41 15.90 -1.97 -5.02
CA GLU A 41 16.68 -1.25 -6.04
C GLU A 41 17.09 -2.12 -7.23
N GLU A 42 17.48 -3.38 -6.97
CA GLU A 42 17.92 -4.32 -7.99
C GLU A 42 16.86 -4.70 -9.02
N GLN A 43 15.59 -4.38 -8.75
CA GLN A 43 14.49 -4.65 -9.67
C GLN A 43 14.27 -3.52 -10.68
N TYR A 44 14.76 -2.31 -10.43
CA TYR A 44 14.58 -1.17 -11.34
C TYR A 44 15.25 -1.37 -12.70
N PRO A 45 16.48 -1.90 -12.81
CA PRO A 45 17.06 -2.24 -14.12
C PRO A 45 16.21 -3.25 -14.91
N ILE A 46 15.65 -4.26 -14.23
CA ILE A 46 14.78 -5.27 -14.87
C ILE A 46 13.53 -4.62 -15.46
N VAL A 47 12.91 -3.70 -14.70
CA VAL A 47 11.73 -2.95 -15.17
C VAL A 47 12.10 -2.04 -16.33
N TYR A 48 13.24 -1.34 -16.27
CA TYR A 48 13.74 -0.49 -17.34
C TYR A 48 13.87 -1.27 -18.66
N GLU A 49 14.63 -2.36 -18.64
CA GLU A 49 14.89 -3.18 -19.83
C GLU A 49 13.59 -3.67 -20.50
N ASN A 50 12.70 -4.26 -19.70
CA ASN A 50 11.44 -4.80 -20.22
C ASN A 50 10.47 -3.73 -20.70
N LEU A 51 10.40 -2.58 -20.01
CA LEU A 51 9.53 -1.47 -20.39
C LEU A 51 10.01 -0.83 -21.69
N PHE A 52 11.30 -0.54 -21.81
CA PHE A 52 11.85 0.12 -23.02
C PHE A 52 11.84 -0.81 -24.21
N TRP A 53 12.08 -2.11 -24.02
CA TRP A 53 11.85 -3.10 -25.06
C TRP A 53 10.39 -3.09 -25.56
N ALA A 54 9.42 -3.12 -24.64
CA ALA A 54 8.00 -3.11 -24.99
C ALA A 54 7.58 -1.79 -25.70
N ILE A 55 8.14 -0.64 -25.29
CA ILE A 55 7.91 0.64 -25.93
C ILE A 55 8.44 0.61 -27.37
N GLY A 56 9.65 0.08 -27.58
CA GLY A 56 10.23 -0.09 -28.92
C GLY A 56 9.39 -0.97 -29.84
N GLU A 57 8.90 -2.11 -29.34
CA GLU A 57 8.01 -2.99 -30.09
C GLU A 57 6.68 -2.34 -30.51
N VAL A 58 6.12 -1.49 -29.64
CA VAL A 58 4.81 -0.85 -29.90
C VAL A 58 4.94 0.39 -30.78
N LEU A 59 5.96 1.21 -30.57
CA LEU A 59 6.11 2.52 -31.24
C LEU A 59 7.07 2.47 -32.45
N GLY A 60 7.89 1.44 -32.59
CA GLY A 60 8.78 1.24 -33.74
C GLY A 60 9.65 2.45 -34.02
N ASP A 61 9.65 2.91 -35.29
CA ASP A 61 10.48 4.02 -35.77
C ASP A 61 10.21 5.38 -35.08
N ALA A 62 9.11 5.51 -34.33
CA ALA A 62 8.85 6.73 -33.56
C ALA A 62 9.82 6.86 -32.36
N VAL A 63 10.46 5.77 -31.92
CA VAL A 63 11.47 5.78 -30.86
C VAL A 63 12.83 6.07 -31.48
N THR A 64 13.07 7.34 -31.86
CA THR A 64 14.39 7.75 -32.31
C THR A 64 15.41 7.68 -31.18
N PRO A 65 16.75 7.63 -31.45
CA PRO A 65 17.77 7.64 -30.41
C PRO A 65 17.59 8.79 -29.40
N ALA A 66 17.32 10.00 -29.89
CA ALA A 66 17.08 11.16 -29.02
C ALA A 66 15.84 11.01 -28.12
N VAL A 67 14.79 10.39 -28.61
CA VAL A 67 13.60 10.06 -27.79
C VAL A 67 13.93 9.01 -26.76
N ALA A 68 14.65 7.96 -27.13
CA ALA A 68 15.07 6.91 -26.20
C ALA A 68 15.97 7.46 -25.07
N ASP A 69 16.94 8.30 -25.42
CA ASP A 69 17.85 8.93 -24.44
C ASP A 69 17.07 9.82 -23.47
N ALA A 70 16.18 10.68 -23.95
CA ALA A 70 15.38 11.56 -23.10
C ALA A 70 14.47 10.78 -22.11
N TRP A 71 13.81 9.72 -22.59
CA TRP A 71 12.98 8.89 -21.71
C TRP A 71 13.81 8.04 -20.74
N THR A 72 15.01 7.66 -21.12
CA THR A 72 15.98 7.00 -20.21
C THR A 72 16.33 7.91 -19.05
N GLU A 73 16.65 9.18 -19.32
CA GLU A 73 16.91 10.18 -18.27
C GLU A 73 15.73 10.36 -17.33
N VAL A 74 14.50 10.50 -17.88
CA VAL A 74 13.26 10.62 -17.09
C VAL A 74 13.04 9.39 -16.21
N TYR A 75 13.25 8.19 -16.76
CA TYR A 75 13.09 6.95 -16.00
C TYR A 75 14.03 6.89 -14.80
N TRP A 76 15.33 7.13 -15.02
CA TRP A 76 16.30 7.01 -13.94
C TRP A 76 16.17 8.15 -12.92
N LEU A 77 15.77 9.34 -13.33
CA LEU A 77 15.46 10.43 -12.40
C LEU A 77 14.31 10.04 -11.45
N MET A 78 13.26 9.44 -11.99
CA MET A 78 12.14 8.94 -11.20
C MET A 78 12.56 7.75 -10.31
N ALA A 79 13.32 6.81 -10.87
CA ALA A 79 13.81 5.62 -10.18
C ALA A 79 14.69 5.99 -8.98
N ASP A 80 15.68 6.88 -9.18
CA ASP A 80 16.57 7.35 -8.11
C ASP A 80 15.80 8.03 -6.97
N ALA A 81 14.79 8.85 -7.32
CA ALA A 81 13.95 9.48 -6.32
C ALA A 81 13.14 8.44 -5.52
N LEU A 82 12.54 7.44 -6.18
CA LEU A 82 11.81 6.36 -5.55
C LEU A 82 12.71 5.50 -4.67
N ILE A 83 13.86 5.04 -5.18
CA ILE A 83 14.84 4.23 -4.44
C ILE A 83 15.27 4.94 -3.15
N LYS A 84 15.51 6.26 -3.23
CA LYS A 84 15.88 7.06 -2.05
C LYS A 84 14.78 7.07 -0.99
N ILE A 85 13.51 7.26 -1.38
CA ILE A 85 12.37 7.25 -0.46
C ILE A 85 12.18 5.85 0.11
N GLU A 86 12.23 4.81 -0.72
CA GLU A 86 12.05 3.41 -0.33
C GLU A 86 13.11 2.96 0.68
N LYS A 87 14.38 3.28 0.45
CA LYS A 87 15.47 3.04 1.43
C LYS A 87 15.18 3.72 2.77
N GLY A 88 14.66 4.95 2.74
CA GLY A 88 14.23 5.66 3.95
C GLY A 88 13.09 4.93 4.67
N LEU A 89 12.08 4.45 3.94
CA LEU A 89 10.95 3.71 4.49
C LEU A 89 11.39 2.36 5.09
N TYR A 90 12.27 1.63 4.43
CA TYR A 90 12.82 0.37 4.97
C TYR A 90 13.64 0.60 6.23
N SER A 91 14.48 1.64 6.26
CA SER A 91 15.32 1.94 7.43
C SER A 91 14.57 2.37 8.67
N GLN A 92 13.31 2.79 8.54
CA GLN A 92 12.42 3.16 9.65
C GLN A 92 11.71 1.97 10.29
N GLN A 93 11.80 0.79 9.67
CA GLN A 93 11.12 -0.40 10.20
C GLN A 93 11.86 -0.98 11.40
N ALA A 94 11.12 -1.68 12.27
CA ALA A 94 11.68 -2.32 13.48
C ALA A 94 12.52 -3.56 13.15
N ASN A 95 12.43 -4.07 11.94
CA ASN A 95 13.17 -5.23 11.44
C ASN A 95 13.56 -5.01 9.96
N ASP A 96 14.49 -5.79 9.46
CA ASP A 96 15.00 -5.76 8.08
C ASP A 96 14.29 -6.73 7.12
N ARG A 97 13.23 -7.41 7.60
CA ARG A 97 12.49 -8.37 6.79
C ARG A 97 11.44 -7.66 5.94
N MET A 98 11.33 -8.04 4.69
CA MET A 98 10.24 -7.58 3.80
C MET A 98 8.89 -8.17 4.22
N TRP A 99 8.91 -9.40 4.76
CA TRP A 99 7.74 -10.18 5.16
C TRP A 99 7.99 -10.82 6.52
N THR A 100 7.00 -10.75 7.38
CA THR A 100 7.00 -11.39 8.70
C THR A 100 5.81 -12.33 8.82
N ASP A 101 5.96 -13.37 9.62
CA ASP A 101 4.95 -14.39 9.83
C ASP A 101 3.97 -13.96 10.92
N TRP A 102 2.69 -14.05 10.63
CA TRP A 102 1.61 -13.67 11.52
C TRP A 102 0.59 -14.79 11.63
N ARG A 103 0.22 -15.13 12.87
CA ARG A 103 -0.79 -16.15 13.17
C ARG A 103 -2.16 -15.53 13.21
N VAL A 104 -3.12 -16.12 12.53
CA VAL A 104 -4.54 -15.77 12.63
C VAL A 104 -5.07 -16.20 14.00
N VAL A 105 -5.53 -15.27 14.79
CA VAL A 105 -6.09 -15.53 16.13
C VAL A 105 -7.60 -15.33 16.20
N ALA A 106 -8.17 -14.58 15.25
CA ALA A 106 -9.62 -14.49 15.07
C ALA A 106 -9.98 -14.26 13.59
N LYS A 107 -11.16 -14.75 13.20
CA LYS A 107 -11.77 -14.61 11.88
C LYS A 107 -13.27 -14.43 12.09
N GLU A 108 -13.76 -13.22 11.86
CA GLU A 108 -15.12 -12.82 12.21
C GLU A 108 -15.86 -12.25 10.99
N PRO A 109 -17.06 -12.74 10.65
CA PRO A 109 -17.89 -12.11 9.63
C PRO A 109 -18.19 -10.65 10.00
N THR A 110 -18.06 -9.74 9.02
CA THR A 110 -18.29 -8.32 9.18
C THR A 110 -19.19 -7.82 8.05
N GLY A 111 -20.43 -7.51 8.36
CA GLY A 111 -21.44 -7.24 7.33
C GLY A 111 -21.68 -8.44 6.40
N ASN A 112 -22.23 -8.18 5.21
CA ASN A 112 -22.72 -9.24 4.32
C ASN A 112 -21.65 -9.90 3.44
N ALA A 113 -20.54 -9.22 3.18
CA ALA A 113 -19.54 -9.70 2.23
C ALA A 113 -18.10 -9.43 2.68
N ALA A 114 -17.86 -9.24 3.96
CA ALA A 114 -16.54 -8.99 4.49
C ALA A 114 -16.25 -9.87 5.72
N VAL A 115 -14.97 -10.07 5.98
CA VAL A 115 -14.45 -10.82 7.13
C VAL A 115 -13.32 -10.02 7.74
N THR A 116 -13.37 -9.84 9.05
CA THR A 116 -12.29 -9.25 9.82
C THR A 116 -11.37 -10.34 10.34
N PHE A 117 -10.10 -10.18 10.04
CA PHE A 117 -9.02 -11.03 10.54
C PHE A 117 -8.20 -10.29 11.58
N ARG A 118 -7.89 -10.98 12.66
CA ARG A 118 -6.97 -10.52 13.70
C ARG A 118 -5.76 -11.44 13.73
N PHE A 119 -4.58 -10.84 13.81
CA PHE A 119 -3.32 -11.56 13.78
C PHE A 119 -2.43 -11.16 14.96
N GLU A 120 -1.62 -12.10 15.41
CA GLU A 120 -0.50 -11.89 16.33
C GLU A 120 0.82 -12.34 15.67
N PRO A 121 1.97 -11.75 16.04
CA PRO A 121 3.26 -12.21 15.54
C PRO A 121 3.44 -13.71 15.77
N ALA A 122 3.91 -14.45 14.77
CA ALA A 122 4.13 -15.89 14.89
C ALA A 122 5.50 -16.22 15.51
N ASP A 123 6.40 -15.25 15.57
CA ASP A 123 7.74 -15.36 16.17
C ASP A 123 8.10 -14.08 16.95
N ASP A 124 9.31 -14.05 17.55
CA ASP A 124 9.82 -12.92 18.33
C ASP A 124 10.42 -11.78 17.48
N THR A 125 10.20 -11.76 16.17
CA THR A 125 10.67 -10.68 15.30
C THR A 125 10.07 -9.35 15.76
N PRO A 126 10.88 -8.30 16.03
CA PRO A 126 10.37 -6.98 16.38
C PRO A 126 9.43 -6.46 15.31
N GLN A 127 8.26 -5.98 15.69
CA GLN A 127 7.25 -5.51 14.76
C GLN A 127 7.17 -3.99 14.73
N SER A 128 7.06 -3.42 13.53
CA SER A 128 6.86 -1.99 13.34
C SER A 128 5.46 -1.56 13.77
N ARG A 129 5.32 -0.32 14.22
CA ARG A 129 4.03 0.25 14.65
C ARG A 129 3.12 0.54 13.46
N GLY A 130 1.87 0.09 13.55
CA GLY A 130 0.83 0.48 12.61
C GLY A 130 0.40 1.94 12.82
N ARG A 131 0.15 2.67 11.75
CA ARG A 131 -0.41 4.03 11.77
C ARG A 131 -1.90 3.99 11.39
N ALA A 132 -2.71 4.83 12.01
CA ALA A 132 -4.11 5.02 11.59
C ALA A 132 -4.15 5.55 10.15
N GLY A 133 -4.88 4.85 9.28
CA GLY A 133 -4.87 5.10 7.83
C GLY A 133 -3.82 4.30 7.04
N GLY A 134 -2.85 3.67 7.74
CA GLY A 134 -1.86 2.79 7.12
C GLY A 134 -2.44 1.44 6.67
N TYR A 135 -1.60 0.66 6.00
CA TYR A 135 -1.95 -0.66 5.48
C TYR A 135 -0.77 -1.63 5.52
N VAL A 136 -1.09 -2.91 5.40
CA VAL A 136 -0.13 -3.98 5.14
C VAL A 136 -0.47 -4.69 3.83
N SER A 137 0.54 -5.29 3.20
CA SER A 137 0.30 -6.30 2.17
C SER A 137 0.19 -7.68 2.82
N VAL A 138 -0.84 -8.42 2.46
CA VAL A 138 -0.96 -9.85 2.74
C VAL A 138 -0.40 -10.61 1.56
N ARG A 139 0.49 -11.57 1.79
CA ARG A 139 1.07 -12.43 0.75
C ARG A 139 0.63 -13.87 0.95
N LEU A 140 -0.05 -14.41 -0.04
CA LEU A 140 -0.55 -15.80 -0.05
C LEU A 140 0.00 -16.57 -1.24
N LYS A 141 0.17 -17.86 -1.06
CA LYS A 141 0.44 -18.78 -2.15
C LYS A 141 -0.89 -19.20 -2.78
N VAL A 142 -1.10 -18.83 -4.04
CA VAL A 142 -2.30 -19.17 -4.81
C VAL A 142 -2.20 -20.56 -5.46
N GLU A 143 -3.30 -21.05 -6.05
CA GLU A 143 -3.43 -22.45 -6.52
C GLU A 143 -2.33 -22.88 -7.50
N ASP A 144 -1.85 -22.01 -8.38
CA ASP A 144 -0.76 -22.27 -9.32
C ASP A 144 0.64 -22.31 -8.67
N GLY A 145 0.70 -22.09 -7.36
CA GLY A 145 1.95 -22.05 -6.59
C GLY A 145 2.65 -20.70 -6.60
N LEU A 146 2.14 -19.71 -7.32
CA LEU A 146 2.64 -18.35 -7.30
C LEU A 146 2.24 -17.65 -5.99
N ARG A 147 3.03 -16.67 -5.59
CA ARG A 147 2.68 -15.80 -4.46
C ARG A 147 2.04 -14.53 -4.97
N GLN A 148 0.85 -14.24 -4.47
CA GLN A 148 0.14 -13.00 -4.76
C GLN A 148 -0.02 -12.15 -3.51
N CYS A 149 0.01 -10.82 -3.72
CA CYS A 149 -0.10 -9.84 -2.65
C CYS A 149 -1.33 -8.95 -2.87
N ARG A 150 -2.02 -8.60 -1.78
CA ARG A 150 -3.03 -7.53 -1.76
C ARG A 150 -2.85 -6.68 -0.51
N GLN A 151 -3.16 -5.41 -0.66
CA GLN A 151 -3.04 -4.41 0.39
C GLN A 151 -4.38 -4.27 1.13
N TYR A 152 -4.31 -4.28 2.46
CA TYR A 152 -5.46 -4.10 3.34
C TYR A 152 -5.14 -3.05 4.40
N SER A 153 -6.06 -2.11 4.57
CA SER A 153 -5.92 -1.08 5.61
C SER A 153 -5.94 -1.71 6.99
N LEU A 154 -5.09 -1.19 7.86
CA LEU A 154 -5.02 -1.58 9.26
C LEU A 154 -6.16 -0.94 10.04
N SER A 155 -6.79 -1.71 10.91
CA SER A 155 -7.87 -1.26 11.79
C SER A 155 -7.64 -1.65 13.27
N GLU A 156 -6.44 -2.10 13.61
CA GLU A 156 -6.03 -2.26 15.00
C GLU A 156 -5.80 -0.91 15.68
N LYS A 157 -5.65 -0.95 17.01
CA LYS A 157 -5.24 0.21 17.79
C LYS A 157 -3.93 0.80 17.23
N ALA A 158 -3.95 2.09 16.89
CA ALA A 158 -2.79 2.79 16.37
C ALA A 158 -1.57 2.63 17.28
N GLY A 159 -0.42 2.33 16.68
CA GLY A 159 0.82 2.09 17.40
C GLY A 159 1.02 0.67 17.92
N SER A 160 0.09 -0.26 17.67
CA SER A 160 0.26 -1.67 18.03
C SER A 160 1.47 -2.30 17.37
N THR A 161 2.21 -3.11 18.12
CA THR A 161 3.30 -3.98 17.63
C THR A 161 3.01 -5.47 17.88
N THR A 162 1.92 -5.78 18.54
CA THR A 162 1.53 -7.14 18.95
C THR A 162 0.30 -7.65 18.24
N GLU A 163 -0.35 -6.80 17.46
CA GLU A 163 -1.59 -7.14 16.75
C GLU A 163 -1.65 -6.47 15.38
N ARG A 164 -2.28 -7.16 14.42
CA ARG A 164 -2.77 -6.59 13.16
C ARG A 164 -4.23 -6.97 12.98
N VAL A 165 -5.02 -6.01 12.51
CA VAL A 165 -6.43 -6.24 12.19
C VAL A 165 -6.68 -5.69 10.79
N ILE A 166 -7.25 -6.54 9.93
CA ILE A 166 -7.67 -6.16 8.58
C ILE A 166 -9.10 -6.62 8.34
N THR A 167 -9.87 -5.87 7.58
CA THR A 167 -11.19 -6.29 7.11
C THR A 167 -11.13 -6.50 5.60
N VAL A 168 -11.42 -7.71 5.17
CA VAL A 168 -11.34 -8.17 3.79
C VAL A 168 -12.74 -8.28 3.22
N LYS A 169 -13.07 -7.48 2.21
CA LYS A 169 -14.29 -7.63 1.42
C LYS A 169 -14.05 -8.66 0.32
N LEU A 170 -15.02 -9.55 0.10
CA LEU A 170 -14.98 -10.52 -0.99
C LEU A 170 -14.98 -9.79 -2.35
N ASP A 171 -14.02 -10.11 -3.17
CA ASP A 171 -13.97 -9.79 -4.60
C ASP A 171 -14.07 -11.14 -5.35
N GLU A 172 -15.25 -11.46 -5.87
CA GLU A 172 -15.51 -12.75 -6.53
C GLU A 172 -14.64 -12.98 -7.77
N GLY A 173 -14.17 -11.91 -8.42
CA GLY A 173 -13.25 -11.97 -9.56
C GLY A 173 -11.78 -11.98 -9.17
N GLY A 174 -11.47 -11.83 -7.88
CA GLY A 174 -10.11 -11.83 -7.35
C GLY A 174 -9.64 -13.22 -6.93
N GLU A 175 -8.33 -13.38 -6.73
CA GLU A 175 -7.74 -14.65 -6.26
C GLU A 175 -7.44 -14.62 -4.75
N VAL A 176 -7.04 -13.46 -4.21
CA VAL A 176 -6.55 -13.35 -2.83
C VAL A 176 -7.68 -13.23 -1.81
N SER A 177 -8.68 -12.38 -2.05
CA SER A 177 -9.78 -12.20 -1.09
C SER A 177 -10.65 -13.46 -0.94
N PRO A 178 -11.01 -14.21 -2.03
CA PRO A 178 -11.67 -15.50 -1.87
C PRO A 178 -10.82 -16.50 -1.08
N MET A 179 -9.52 -16.60 -1.37
CA MET A 179 -8.61 -17.50 -0.66
C MET A 179 -8.51 -17.17 0.83
N LEU A 180 -8.34 -15.87 1.18
CA LEU A 180 -8.36 -15.42 2.58
C LEU A 180 -9.65 -15.84 3.29
N ILE A 181 -10.79 -15.57 2.67
CA ILE A 181 -12.09 -15.78 3.30
C ILE A 181 -12.45 -17.26 3.39
N GLN A 182 -12.12 -18.06 2.38
CA GLN A 182 -12.55 -19.45 2.29
C GLN A 182 -11.55 -20.45 2.88
N ASN A 183 -10.25 -20.18 2.79
CA ASN A 183 -9.21 -21.17 3.05
C ASN A 183 -8.34 -20.84 4.26
N VAL A 184 -8.26 -19.56 4.68
CA VAL A 184 -7.46 -19.20 5.86
C VAL A 184 -8.29 -19.33 7.12
N GLU A 185 -7.82 -20.09 8.11
CA GLU A 185 -8.50 -20.37 9.36
C GLU A 185 -7.71 -19.89 10.57
N VAL A 186 -8.38 -19.83 11.73
CA VAL A 186 -7.72 -19.52 13.00
C VAL A 186 -6.64 -20.55 13.29
N GLY A 187 -5.44 -20.08 13.60
CA GLY A 187 -4.24 -20.89 13.80
C GLY A 187 -3.27 -20.89 12.63
N ASP A 188 -3.74 -20.56 11.42
CA ASP A 188 -2.87 -20.46 10.25
C ASP A 188 -1.86 -19.33 10.39
N VAL A 189 -0.72 -19.49 9.72
CA VAL A 189 0.34 -18.48 9.65
C VAL A 189 0.41 -17.95 8.23
N ILE A 190 0.32 -16.64 8.09
CA ILE A 190 0.43 -15.95 6.80
C ILE A 190 1.46 -14.84 6.85
N GLU A 191 1.98 -14.47 5.69
CA GLU A 191 3.00 -13.43 5.58
C GLU A 191 2.35 -12.05 5.42
N LEU A 192 2.72 -11.11 6.30
CA LEU A 192 2.38 -9.69 6.18
C LEU A 192 3.63 -8.86 5.96
N SER A 193 3.51 -7.78 5.19
CA SER A 193 4.55 -6.76 5.11
C SER A 193 4.62 -5.96 6.42
N ASN A 194 5.70 -5.19 6.61
CA ASN A 194 5.67 -4.09 7.55
C ASN A 194 4.53 -3.10 7.20
N PRO A 195 4.04 -2.29 8.17
CA PRO A 195 3.03 -1.27 7.91
C PRO A 195 3.59 -0.12 7.08
N TYR A 196 2.84 0.29 6.06
CA TYR A 196 3.14 1.43 5.21
C TYR A 196 1.88 2.28 4.99
N GLY A 197 2.01 3.42 4.32
CA GLY A 197 0.91 4.31 3.95
C GLY A 197 1.35 5.77 3.95
N ASP A 198 0.88 6.53 2.96
CA ASP A 198 1.13 7.95 2.77
C ASP A 198 -0.09 8.82 3.18
N ILE A 199 -1.24 8.19 3.46
CA ILE A 199 -2.45 8.85 3.94
C ILE A 199 -2.71 8.36 5.36
N THR A 200 -1.97 8.89 6.30
CA THR A 200 -2.07 8.54 7.73
C THR A 200 -2.45 9.76 8.54
N LEU A 201 -3.05 9.51 9.72
CA LEU A 201 -3.24 10.58 10.70
C LEU A 201 -1.87 11.00 11.23
N GLU A 202 -1.46 12.23 10.94
CA GLU A 202 -0.24 12.82 11.48
C GLU A 202 -0.53 13.63 12.74
N ASP A 203 0.42 13.66 13.67
CA ASP A 203 0.27 14.32 14.97
C ASP A 203 0.33 15.86 14.85
N GLU A 204 0.83 16.38 13.71
CA GLU A 204 1.27 17.76 13.61
C GLU A 204 0.15 18.79 13.43
N ASP A 205 -1.06 18.39 13.05
CA ASP A 205 -2.16 19.36 12.80
C ASP A 205 -3.47 18.94 13.50
N SER A 206 -3.39 18.88 14.82
CA SER A 206 -4.47 18.34 15.65
C SER A 206 -5.76 19.18 15.69
N THR A 207 -5.75 20.43 15.20
CA THR A 207 -6.88 21.37 15.34
C THR A 207 -7.66 21.63 14.05
N ALA A 208 -7.07 21.44 12.89
CA ALA A 208 -7.74 21.66 11.62
C ALA A 208 -8.92 20.68 11.43
N PRO A 209 -10.12 21.14 10.98
CA PRO A 209 -11.23 20.24 10.68
C PRO A 209 -10.84 19.16 9.66
N LEU A 210 -11.30 17.93 9.90
CA LEU A 210 -11.03 16.78 9.06
C LEU A 210 -12.31 16.35 8.33
N VAL A 211 -12.21 16.16 7.02
CA VAL A 211 -13.28 15.55 6.22
C VAL A 211 -12.80 14.20 5.72
N LEU A 212 -13.50 13.15 6.08
CA LEU A 212 -13.29 11.79 5.63
C LEU A 212 -14.41 11.42 4.64
N ALA A 213 -14.06 11.19 3.38
CA ALA A 213 -15.03 10.79 2.35
C ALA A 213 -14.68 9.36 1.90
N THR A 214 -15.60 8.42 2.08
CA THR A 214 -15.37 6.99 1.88
C THR A 214 -16.54 6.34 1.15
N ALA A 215 -16.27 5.18 0.52
CA ALA A 215 -17.32 4.35 -0.08
C ALA A 215 -17.02 2.86 0.15
N GLY A 216 -18.04 2.08 0.48
CA GLY A 216 -17.94 0.63 0.72
C GLY A 216 -16.81 0.30 1.70
N ILE A 217 -15.98 -0.70 1.38
CA ILE A 217 -14.87 -1.13 2.24
C ILE A 217 -13.81 -0.03 2.49
N GLY A 218 -13.82 1.06 1.71
CA GLY A 218 -12.98 2.23 1.95
C GLY A 218 -13.24 2.94 3.28
N ILE A 219 -14.25 2.51 4.06
CA ILE A 219 -14.47 2.96 5.43
C ILE A 219 -13.35 2.54 6.39
N THR A 220 -12.63 1.46 6.12
CA THR A 220 -11.66 0.87 7.05
C THR A 220 -10.55 1.84 7.47
N PRO A 221 -9.83 2.57 6.59
CA PRO A 221 -8.85 3.55 7.01
C PRO A 221 -9.48 4.73 7.75
N ALA A 222 -10.70 5.14 7.40
CA ALA A 222 -11.40 6.22 8.11
C ALA A 222 -11.80 5.79 9.53
N ALA A 223 -12.27 4.57 9.71
CA ALA A 223 -12.58 4.01 11.03
C ALA A 223 -11.32 3.98 11.92
N ALA A 224 -10.17 3.55 11.39
CA ALA A 224 -8.91 3.56 12.12
C ALA A 224 -8.47 4.98 12.53
N ILE A 225 -8.67 5.97 11.66
CA ILE A 225 -8.38 7.38 11.96
C ILE A 225 -9.30 7.90 13.07
N LEU A 226 -10.61 7.62 12.98
CA LEU A 226 -11.58 8.03 14.00
C LEU A 226 -11.29 7.41 15.36
N ASP A 227 -10.95 6.12 15.38
CA ASP A 227 -10.58 5.41 16.61
C ASP A 227 -9.31 6.00 17.24
N ALA A 228 -8.30 6.30 16.42
CA ALA A 228 -7.07 6.94 16.88
C ALA A 228 -7.34 8.33 17.49
N LEU A 229 -8.16 9.16 16.86
CA LEU A 229 -8.57 10.45 17.39
C LEU A 229 -9.33 10.34 18.72
N ALA A 230 -10.24 9.37 18.82
CA ALA A 230 -10.97 9.10 20.05
C ALA A 230 -10.03 8.64 21.19
N GLN A 231 -9.05 7.78 20.89
CA GLN A 231 -8.05 7.31 21.86
C GLN A 231 -7.13 8.44 22.34
N GLN A 232 -6.84 9.41 21.50
CA GLN A 232 -6.05 10.61 21.84
C GLN A 232 -6.86 11.64 22.64
N GLY A 233 -8.18 11.47 22.75
CA GLY A 233 -9.07 12.45 23.34
C GLY A 233 -9.10 13.76 22.52
N SER A 234 -9.00 13.67 21.21
CA SER A 234 -8.90 14.82 20.31
C SER A 234 -10.23 15.55 20.22
N ASP A 235 -10.20 16.89 20.37
CA ASP A 235 -11.35 17.79 20.16
C ASP A 235 -11.50 18.22 18.68
N ARG A 236 -10.75 17.60 17.77
CA ARG A 236 -10.77 17.91 16.34
C ARG A 236 -12.16 17.67 15.75
N GLN A 237 -12.68 18.66 15.04
CA GLN A 237 -13.93 18.51 14.30
C GLN A 237 -13.75 17.55 13.14
N VAL A 238 -14.58 16.50 13.06
CA VAL A 238 -14.53 15.50 11.99
C VAL A 238 -15.88 15.38 11.32
N LEU A 239 -15.89 15.45 9.99
CA LEU A 239 -17.04 15.14 9.14
C LEU A 239 -16.75 13.84 8.38
N LEU A 240 -17.51 12.78 8.65
CA LEU A 240 -17.47 11.54 7.89
C LEU A 240 -18.60 11.50 6.88
N LEU A 241 -18.25 11.40 5.61
CA LEU A 241 -19.17 11.12 4.50
C LEU A 241 -18.93 9.70 4.01
N HIS A 242 -19.93 8.82 4.15
CA HIS A 242 -19.84 7.44 3.73
C HIS A 242 -20.99 7.06 2.81
N GLY A 243 -20.67 6.45 1.66
CA GLY A 243 -21.62 5.84 0.75
C GLY A 243 -21.44 4.33 0.69
N ASP A 244 -22.54 3.57 0.76
CA ASP A 244 -22.52 2.14 0.52
C ASP A 244 -23.64 1.73 -0.43
N ALA A 245 -23.56 0.51 -0.99
CA ALA A 245 -24.56 -0.04 -1.89
C ALA A 245 -25.86 -0.44 -1.16
N SER A 246 -25.77 -0.74 0.15
CA SER A 246 -26.90 -1.10 1.00
C SER A 246 -26.74 -0.54 2.42
N TRP A 247 -27.83 -0.56 3.21
CA TRP A 247 -27.86 -0.18 4.62
C TRP A 247 -27.73 -1.40 5.57
N GLU A 248 -27.45 -2.58 5.01
CA GLU A 248 -27.36 -3.85 5.75
C GLU A 248 -25.93 -4.22 6.10
#